data_9450e7ed1253bcb2f98dd41a5635f52d
#
_entry.id   9450e7ed1253bcb2f98dd41a5635f52d
#
_cell.length_a   1.000
_cell.length_b   1.000
_cell.length_c   1.000
_cell.angle_alpha   90.00
_cell.angle_beta   90.00
_cell.angle_gamma   90.00
#
_symmetry.space_group_name_H-M   'P 1'
#
loop_
_entity.id
_entity.type
_entity.pdbx_description
1 polymer ?
#
loop_
_entity_poly.entity_id
_entity_poly.type
_entity_poly.pdbx_seq_one_letter_code
_entity_poly.pdbx_strand_id
1 'polypeptide(L)'
;MEKNRIGSSDGPTAVFVAGRNISFKQKMQRFINQTRRNHIAKSIKADAHTLDEVCDYIIRILGYRELESNQQDYKEEYDDLRASYILQYKPELLGDLAHIPDLTEDTEEAINEYLEMIKNRQNAAKDIPKDLFDIDFHKFIREDGDNESHFIIEKTHDYIGGGASGNTKTVRRHNREFKQVYKYYGVTQEDIDKKTERFNDVVRTLAMPMK
;
A
#
# COMPACT_ATOMS: atom_id res chain seq x y z
N MET A 1 18.52 1.91 20.88
CA MET A 1 17.17 2.48 20.70
C MET A 1 16.62 1.85 19.43
N GLU A 2 15.67 0.92 19.58
CA GLU A 2 15.04 0.26 18.44
C GLU A 2 14.11 1.25 17.74
N LYS A 3 14.35 1.48 16.44
CA LYS A 3 13.46 2.27 15.59
C LYS A 3 12.25 1.40 15.24
N ASN A 4 11.10 1.71 15.83
CA ASN A 4 9.82 1.14 15.39
C ASN A 4 9.51 1.65 13.98
N ARG A 5 9.85 0.86 12.97
CA ARG A 5 9.35 1.03 11.60
C ARG A 5 7.92 0.51 11.55
N ILE A 6 6.96 1.40 11.44
CA ILE A 6 5.62 1.06 10.98
C ILE A 6 5.61 1.36 9.49
N GLY A 7 6.16 0.43 8.72
CA GLY A 7 5.99 0.42 7.27
C GLY A 7 4.68 -0.31 6.96
N SER A 8 3.72 0.36 6.35
CA SER A 8 2.58 -0.30 5.76
C SER A 8 2.90 -0.63 4.30
N SER A 9 3.75 -1.61 4.10
CA SER A 9 3.82 -2.36 2.86
C SER A 9 3.05 -3.66 3.08
N ASP A 10 1.76 -3.55 3.34
CA ASP A 10 0.88 -4.71 3.33
C ASP A 10 0.40 -4.92 1.89
N GLY A 11 1.28 -5.53 1.08
CA GLY A 11 0.86 -6.33 -0.06
C GLY A 11 -0.05 -7.48 0.41
N PRO A 12 -0.68 -8.26 -0.49
CA PRO A 12 -1.76 -9.22 -0.18
C PRO A 12 -1.35 -10.47 0.64
N THR A 13 -0.32 -10.41 1.47
CA THR A 13 0.16 -11.48 2.34
C THR A 13 -0.39 -11.42 3.77
N ALA A 14 -1.62 -10.95 3.97
CA ALA A 14 -2.28 -11.06 5.26
C ALA A 14 -2.70 -12.51 5.52
N VAL A 15 -1.90 -13.27 6.27
CA VAL A 15 -2.30 -14.57 6.81
C VAL A 15 -3.42 -14.35 7.82
N PHE A 16 -4.65 -14.68 7.47
CA PHE A 16 -5.77 -14.69 8.38
C PHE A 16 -5.73 -15.94 9.29
N VAL A 17 -5.30 -15.78 10.51
CA VAL A 17 -5.53 -16.80 11.55
C VAL A 17 -7.00 -16.73 11.97
N ALA A 18 -7.81 -17.62 11.40
CA ALA A 18 -9.20 -17.81 11.80
C ALA A 18 -9.25 -18.50 13.16
N GLY A 19 -9.88 -17.87 14.18
CA GLY A 19 -10.22 -18.62 15.39
C GLY A 19 -10.08 -17.94 16.74
N ARG A 20 -10.03 -16.60 16.85
CA ARG A 20 -10.15 -15.94 18.15
C ARG A 20 -11.52 -15.29 18.33
N ASN A 21 -12.19 -15.61 19.46
CA ASN A 21 -13.38 -14.90 19.91
C ASN A 21 -13.10 -13.40 19.95
N ILE A 22 -13.72 -12.66 19.03
CA ILE A 22 -13.55 -11.21 18.90
C ILE A 22 -14.13 -10.56 20.15
N SER A 23 -13.31 -9.82 20.90
CA SER A 23 -13.75 -9.14 22.12
C SER A 23 -14.84 -8.10 21.83
N PHE A 24 -15.68 -7.76 22.83
CA PHE A 24 -16.72 -6.73 22.72
C PHE A 24 -16.12 -5.39 22.23
N LYS A 25 -14.94 -5.01 22.72
CA LYS A 25 -14.23 -3.79 22.29
C LYS A 25 -13.88 -3.82 20.78
N GLN A 26 -13.46 -4.97 20.27
CA GLN A 26 -13.16 -5.13 18.82
C GLN A 26 -14.45 -5.10 17.99
N LYS A 27 -15.56 -5.69 18.46
CA LYS A 27 -16.86 -5.61 17.79
C LYS A 27 -17.34 -4.16 17.71
N MET A 28 -17.26 -3.42 18.80
CA MET A 28 -17.62 -2.00 18.86
C MET A 28 -16.75 -1.18 17.90
N GLN A 29 -15.43 -1.41 17.88
CA GLN A 29 -14.52 -0.69 16.97
C GLN A 29 -14.85 -0.98 15.49
N ARG A 30 -15.16 -2.22 15.16
CA ARG A 30 -15.61 -2.59 13.80
C ARG A 30 -16.91 -1.88 13.42
N PHE A 31 -17.88 -1.81 14.33
CA PHE A 31 -19.14 -1.10 14.12
C PHE A 31 -18.91 0.39 13.87
N ILE A 32 -18.09 1.05 14.70
CA ILE A 32 -17.75 2.48 14.54
C ILE A 32 -17.05 2.71 13.18
N ASN A 33 -16.10 1.87 12.83
CA ASN A 33 -15.39 1.98 11.54
C ASN A 33 -16.34 1.77 10.35
N GLN A 34 -17.26 0.81 10.43
CA GLN A 34 -18.27 0.58 9.40
C GLN A 34 -19.23 1.76 9.25
N THR A 35 -19.72 2.31 10.37
CA THR A 35 -20.59 3.50 10.36
C THR A 35 -19.89 4.70 9.72
N ARG A 36 -18.61 4.90 10.04
CA ARG A 36 -17.78 5.96 9.43
C ARG A 36 -17.61 5.76 7.93
N ARG A 37 -17.30 4.53 7.48
CA ARG A 37 -17.22 4.20 6.05
C ARG A 37 -18.53 4.48 5.33
N ASN A 38 -19.66 4.05 5.90
CA ASN A 38 -20.96 4.28 5.32
C ASN A 38 -21.31 5.78 5.21
N HIS A 39 -20.92 6.58 6.20
CA HIS A 39 -21.09 8.03 6.16
C HIS A 39 -20.26 8.67 5.04
N ILE A 40 -18.98 8.34 4.96
CA ILE A 40 -18.08 8.84 3.90
C ILE A 40 -18.61 8.40 2.54
N ALA A 41 -18.94 7.12 2.34
CA ALA A 41 -19.47 6.61 1.08
C ALA A 41 -20.71 7.35 0.57
N LYS A 42 -21.57 7.84 1.49
CA LYS A 42 -22.75 8.63 1.13
C LYS A 42 -22.44 10.10 0.85
N SER A 43 -21.32 10.61 1.34
CA SER A 43 -20.95 12.04 1.20
C SER A 43 -20.00 12.32 0.02
N ILE A 44 -19.39 11.28 -0.54
CA ILE A 44 -18.49 11.42 -1.69
C ILE A 44 -19.26 11.88 -2.91
N LYS A 45 -18.71 12.87 -3.61
CA LYS A 45 -19.17 13.36 -4.91
C LYS A 45 -18.13 13.01 -5.98
N ALA A 46 -18.56 12.92 -7.21
CA ALA A 46 -17.69 12.70 -8.34
C ALA A 46 -16.79 13.95 -8.53
N ASP A 47 -15.48 13.73 -8.36
CA ASP A 47 -14.44 14.73 -8.53
C ASP A 47 -13.11 13.96 -8.65
N ALA A 48 -12.86 13.37 -9.81
CA ALA A 48 -11.73 12.49 -10.04
C ALA A 48 -10.59 13.21 -10.75
N HIS A 49 -9.36 12.94 -10.29
CA HIS A 49 -8.12 13.39 -10.92
C HIS A 49 -7.29 12.18 -11.37
N THR A 50 -6.44 12.40 -12.36
CA THR A 50 -5.48 11.41 -12.84
C THR A 50 -4.32 11.26 -11.84
N LEU A 51 -3.57 10.15 -11.92
CA LEU A 51 -2.38 9.97 -11.10
C LEU A 51 -1.26 10.97 -11.43
N ASP A 52 -1.20 11.49 -12.66
CA ASP A 52 -0.28 12.58 -13.02
C ASP A 52 -0.62 13.87 -12.27
N GLU A 53 -1.91 14.23 -12.20
CA GLU A 53 -2.37 15.38 -11.41
C GLU A 53 -2.13 15.17 -9.91
N VAL A 54 -2.23 13.92 -9.42
CA VAL A 54 -1.88 13.56 -8.04
C VAL A 54 -0.38 13.74 -7.78
N CYS A 55 0.49 13.34 -8.70
CA CYS A 55 1.93 13.58 -8.60
C CYS A 55 2.23 15.09 -8.51
N ASP A 56 1.63 15.88 -9.40
CA ASP A 56 1.74 17.35 -9.37
C ASP A 56 1.24 17.95 -8.06
N TYR A 57 0.14 17.45 -7.51
CA TYR A 57 -0.40 17.87 -6.22
C TYR A 57 0.57 17.58 -5.07
N ILE A 58 1.17 16.39 -5.04
CA ILE A 58 2.17 15.98 -4.03
C ILE A 58 3.38 16.90 -4.07
N ILE A 59 3.88 17.24 -5.26
CA ILE A 59 5.05 18.12 -5.43
C ILE A 59 4.70 19.55 -5.07
N ARG A 60 3.69 20.14 -5.73
CA ARG A 60 3.45 21.59 -5.72
C ARG A 60 2.69 22.07 -4.48
N ILE A 61 1.76 21.24 -3.98
CA ILE A 61 0.90 21.64 -2.85
C ILE A 61 1.41 21.10 -1.53
N LEU A 62 1.86 19.83 -1.51
CA LEU A 62 2.35 19.20 -0.28
C LEU A 62 3.85 19.42 -0.05
N GLY A 63 4.61 19.82 -1.08
CA GLY A 63 6.02 20.17 -0.99
C GLY A 63 6.94 18.96 -0.82
N TYR A 64 6.58 17.82 -1.43
CA TYR A 64 7.46 16.65 -1.53
C TYR A 64 8.38 16.80 -2.74
N ARG A 65 9.52 16.12 -2.68
CA ARG A 65 10.51 16.01 -3.74
C ARG A 65 10.41 14.61 -4.36
N GLU A 66 10.34 14.51 -5.67
CA GLU A 66 10.44 13.23 -6.36
C GLU A 66 11.88 12.69 -6.29
N LEU A 67 12.00 11.39 -6.03
CA LEU A 67 13.28 10.69 -6.06
C LEU A 67 13.66 10.31 -7.47
N GLU A 68 14.95 10.46 -7.80
CA GLU A 68 15.50 9.97 -9.06
C GLU A 68 15.64 8.44 -9.05
N SER A 69 15.41 7.81 -10.20
CA SER A 69 15.44 6.35 -10.36
C SER A 69 16.81 5.71 -10.10
N ASN A 70 17.90 6.50 -10.04
CA ASN A 70 19.24 6.03 -9.71
C ASN A 70 19.50 5.90 -8.21
N GLN A 71 18.64 6.46 -7.35
CA GLN A 71 18.78 6.42 -5.90
C GLN A 71 18.44 5.06 -5.33
N GLN A 72 19.19 4.62 -4.29
CA GLN A 72 19.04 3.28 -3.73
C GLN A 72 17.62 3.05 -3.15
N ASP A 73 17.12 4.01 -2.40
CA ASP A 73 15.79 3.94 -1.78
C ASP A 73 14.64 3.84 -2.81
N TYR A 74 14.84 4.46 -4.00
CA TYR A 74 13.90 4.32 -5.11
C TYR A 74 13.93 2.89 -5.66
N LYS A 75 15.14 2.37 -5.93
CA LYS A 75 15.32 1.04 -6.54
C LYS A 75 14.78 -0.07 -5.66
N GLU A 76 15.09 -0.04 -4.36
CA GLU A 76 14.61 -1.06 -3.42
C GLU A 76 13.08 -1.13 -3.39
N GLU A 77 12.42 0.01 -3.30
CA GLU A 77 10.96 0.05 -3.22
C GLU A 77 10.27 -0.24 -4.56
N TYR A 78 10.88 0.20 -5.66
CA TYR A 78 10.44 -0.17 -7.02
C TYR A 78 10.54 -1.69 -7.22
N ASP A 79 11.69 -2.31 -6.87
CA ASP A 79 11.89 -3.75 -7.04
C ASP A 79 10.94 -4.56 -6.15
N ASP A 80 10.70 -4.12 -4.91
CA ASP A 80 9.76 -4.75 -3.98
C ASP A 80 8.32 -4.68 -4.47
N LEU A 81 7.87 -3.52 -4.92
CA LEU A 81 6.51 -3.33 -5.43
C LEU A 81 6.30 -4.10 -6.73
N ARG A 82 7.25 -4.00 -7.66
CA ARG A 82 7.23 -4.72 -8.94
C ARG A 82 7.19 -6.23 -8.72
N ALA A 83 8.02 -6.77 -7.81
CA ALA A 83 8.00 -8.18 -7.46
C ALA A 83 6.64 -8.61 -6.90
N SER A 84 6.03 -7.80 -6.05
CA SER A 84 4.69 -8.04 -5.52
C SER A 84 3.63 -8.15 -6.63
N TYR A 85 3.71 -7.29 -7.64
CA TYR A 85 2.80 -7.33 -8.79
C TYR A 85 3.04 -8.54 -9.69
N ILE A 86 4.30 -8.94 -9.93
CA ILE A 86 4.62 -10.18 -10.64
C ILE A 86 3.99 -11.38 -9.91
N LEU A 87 4.17 -11.45 -8.59
CA LEU A 87 3.59 -12.52 -7.77
C LEU A 87 2.06 -12.57 -7.83
N GLN A 88 1.43 -11.43 -7.98
CA GLN A 88 -0.04 -11.30 -7.98
C GLN A 88 -0.65 -11.47 -9.37
N TYR A 89 -0.05 -10.86 -10.40
CA TYR A 89 -0.67 -10.73 -11.72
C TYR A 89 -0.01 -11.56 -12.81
N LYS A 90 1.25 -11.97 -12.60
CA LYS A 90 2.07 -12.69 -13.58
C LYS A 90 2.91 -13.81 -12.94
N PRO A 91 2.32 -14.62 -12.03
CA PRO A 91 3.09 -15.69 -11.35
C PRO A 91 3.69 -16.68 -12.32
N GLU A 92 3.11 -16.84 -13.53
CA GLU A 92 3.62 -17.72 -14.58
C GLU A 92 5.04 -17.38 -15.04
N LEU A 93 5.49 -16.13 -14.85
CA LEU A 93 6.87 -15.73 -15.17
C LEU A 93 7.91 -16.38 -14.25
N LEU A 94 7.49 -16.96 -13.14
CA LEU A 94 8.36 -17.60 -12.17
C LEU A 94 8.58 -19.10 -12.45
N GLY A 95 7.99 -19.66 -13.51
CA GLY A 95 8.13 -21.08 -13.85
C GLY A 95 7.71 -22.00 -12.70
N ASP A 96 8.62 -22.85 -12.23
CA ASP A 96 8.36 -23.80 -11.15
C ASP A 96 8.00 -23.14 -9.81
N LEU A 97 8.38 -21.87 -9.62
CA LEU A 97 8.06 -21.08 -8.43
C LEU A 97 6.70 -20.33 -8.54
N ALA A 98 5.93 -20.56 -9.60
CA ALA A 98 4.61 -19.93 -9.78
C ALA A 98 3.62 -20.27 -8.66
N HIS A 99 3.71 -21.47 -8.10
CA HIS A 99 2.86 -21.96 -7.03
C HIS A 99 3.66 -22.28 -5.77
N ILE A 100 3.12 -21.88 -4.62
CA ILE A 100 3.60 -22.34 -3.31
C ILE A 100 2.55 -23.33 -2.80
N PRO A 101 2.96 -24.55 -2.39
CA PRO A 101 2.05 -25.50 -1.77
C PRO A 101 1.50 -24.92 -0.46
N ASP A 102 0.27 -25.30 -0.11
CA ASP A 102 -0.31 -24.92 1.17
C ASP A 102 0.52 -25.47 2.33
N LEU A 103 0.62 -24.69 3.42
CA LEU A 103 1.22 -25.15 4.66
C LEU A 103 0.35 -26.27 5.25
N THR A 104 0.84 -27.51 5.23
CA THR A 104 0.07 -28.69 5.65
C THR A 104 0.29 -29.07 7.11
N GLU A 105 1.39 -28.62 7.71
CA GLU A 105 1.77 -28.94 9.09
C GLU A 105 2.10 -27.66 9.87
N ASP A 106 1.70 -27.61 11.14
CA ASP A 106 1.93 -26.48 12.04
C ASP A 106 3.16 -26.76 12.94
N THR A 107 4.24 -27.29 12.33
CA THR A 107 5.54 -27.49 12.99
C THR A 107 6.48 -26.33 12.69
N GLU A 108 7.44 -26.07 13.59
CA GLU A 108 8.40 -24.98 13.43
C GLU A 108 9.27 -25.20 12.17
N GLU A 109 9.65 -26.44 11.88
CA GLU A 109 10.41 -26.81 10.68
C GLU A 109 9.60 -26.53 9.41
N ALA A 110 8.34 -26.97 9.34
CA ALA A 110 7.48 -26.75 8.17
C ALA A 110 7.19 -25.26 7.95
N ILE A 111 7.02 -24.47 9.00
CA ILE A 111 6.86 -23.01 8.94
C ILE A 111 8.12 -22.36 8.38
N ASN A 112 9.31 -22.75 8.84
CA ASN A 112 10.58 -22.19 8.38
C ASN A 112 10.83 -22.52 6.90
N GLU A 113 10.58 -23.76 6.47
CA GLU A 113 10.68 -24.16 5.06
C GLU A 113 9.72 -23.37 4.18
N TYR A 114 8.48 -23.17 4.64
CA TYR A 114 7.48 -22.38 3.93
C TYR A 114 7.89 -20.91 3.79
N LEU A 115 8.45 -20.30 4.84
CA LEU A 115 8.96 -18.93 4.81
C LEU A 115 10.16 -18.79 3.86
N GLU A 116 11.04 -19.82 3.81
CA GLU A 116 12.14 -19.83 2.84
C GLU A 116 11.64 -19.94 1.38
N MET A 117 10.62 -20.74 1.12
CA MET A 117 10.00 -20.81 -0.21
C MET A 117 9.40 -19.48 -0.62
N ILE A 118 8.68 -18.77 0.30
CA ILE A 118 8.14 -17.43 0.05
C ILE A 118 9.26 -16.47 -0.31
N LYS A 119 10.35 -16.47 0.47
CA LYS A 119 11.50 -15.58 0.25
C LYS A 119 12.18 -15.85 -1.10
N ASN A 120 12.40 -17.12 -1.43
CA ASN A 120 13.00 -17.51 -2.71
C ASN A 120 12.13 -17.08 -3.89
N ARG A 121 10.81 -17.22 -3.78
CA ARG A 121 9.86 -16.75 -4.77
C ARG A 121 9.87 -15.22 -4.93
N GLN A 122 9.95 -14.46 -3.84
CA GLN A 122 10.08 -13.00 -3.89
C GLN A 122 11.38 -12.56 -4.56
N ASN A 123 12.51 -13.23 -4.25
CA ASN A 123 13.78 -12.94 -4.89
C ASN A 123 13.74 -13.25 -6.39
N ALA A 124 13.21 -14.40 -6.78
CA ALA A 124 13.04 -14.75 -8.19
C ALA A 124 12.16 -13.73 -8.94
N ALA A 125 11.13 -13.19 -8.31
CA ALA A 125 10.31 -12.14 -8.90
C ALA A 125 11.10 -10.83 -9.15
N LYS A 126 12.04 -10.48 -8.28
CA LYS A 126 12.92 -9.33 -8.49
C LYS A 126 13.87 -9.51 -9.69
N ASP A 127 14.29 -10.74 -9.95
CA ASP A 127 15.20 -11.09 -11.03
C ASP A 127 14.52 -11.16 -12.42
N ILE A 128 13.19 -11.10 -12.49
CA ILE A 128 12.47 -11.04 -13.77
C ILE A 128 12.88 -9.80 -14.55
N PRO A 129 13.28 -9.91 -15.84
CA PRO A 129 13.66 -8.78 -16.67
C PRO A 129 12.54 -7.75 -16.83
N LYS A 130 12.92 -6.46 -16.91
CA LYS A 130 11.96 -5.35 -17.03
C LYS A 130 11.17 -5.36 -18.35
N ASP A 131 11.75 -5.89 -19.41
CA ASP A 131 11.08 -6.05 -20.71
C ASP A 131 9.95 -7.07 -20.69
N LEU A 132 9.93 -7.99 -19.71
CA LEU A 132 8.83 -8.94 -19.52
C LEU A 132 7.73 -8.39 -18.62
N PHE A 133 8.09 -7.54 -17.65
CA PHE A 133 7.13 -6.89 -16.77
C PHE A 133 7.75 -5.63 -16.16
N ASP A 134 7.11 -4.50 -16.34
CA ASP A 134 7.52 -3.22 -15.77
C ASP A 134 6.32 -2.48 -15.16
N ILE A 135 6.60 -1.46 -14.36
CA ILE A 135 5.61 -0.62 -13.67
C ILE A 135 5.98 0.85 -13.81
N ASP A 136 4.98 1.73 -13.87
CA ASP A 136 5.18 3.19 -13.90
C ASP A 136 5.18 3.74 -12.46
N PHE A 137 6.36 3.68 -11.83
CA PHE A 137 6.59 3.92 -10.42
C PHE A 137 7.21 5.30 -10.15
N HIS A 138 6.64 6.02 -9.19
CA HIS A 138 7.12 7.31 -8.71
C HIS A 138 7.18 7.31 -7.17
N LYS A 139 8.29 7.78 -6.62
CA LYS A 139 8.47 7.94 -5.18
C LYS A 139 8.76 9.40 -4.84
N PHE A 140 8.00 9.93 -3.90
CA PHE A 140 8.12 11.30 -3.41
C PHE A 140 8.49 11.29 -1.95
N ILE A 141 9.50 12.07 -1.55
CA ILE A 141 9.96 12.13 -0.16
C ILE A 141 9.96 13.56 0.38
N ARG A 142 9.85 13.66 1.69
CA ARG A 142 10.11 14.87 2.45
C ARG A 142 10.81 14.50 3.75
N GLU A 143 12.00 15.08 3.93
CA GLU A 143 12.87 14.88 5.07
C GLU A 143 12.91 16.16 5.93
N ASP A 144 12.98 15.99 7.26
CA ASP A 144 13.10 17.06 8.24
C ASP A 144 13.94 16.52 9.42
N GLY A 145 15.25 16.63 9.32
CA GLY A 145 16.21 15.99 10.23
C GLY A 145 16.06 14.47 10.22
N ASP A 146 15.79 13.86 11.38
CA ASP A 146 15.58 12.42 11.52
C ASP A 146 14.17 11.95 11.14
N ASN A 147 13.32 12.86 10.67
CA ASN A 147 11.94 12.56 10.30
C ASN A 147 11.82 12.45 8.79
N GLU A 148 11.12 11.42 8.34
CA GLU A 148 10.87 11.17 6.93
C GLU A 148 9.39 10.91 6.69
N SER A 149 8.90 11.32 5.53
CA SER A 149 7.61 10.91 4.99
C SER A 149 7.69 10.75 3.49
N HIS A 150 6.99 9.76 2.95
CA HIS A 150 7.02 9.48 1.53
C HIS A 150 5.65 9.10 0.99
N PHE A 151 5.48 9.33 -0.30
CA PHE A 151 4.38 8.81 -1.12
C PHE A 151 4.95 7.94 -2.23
N ILE A 152 4.17 6.95 -2.62
CA ILE A 152 4.40 6.09 -3.77
C ILE A 152 3.18 6.21 -4.68
N ILE A 153 3.41 6.47 -5.95
CA ILE A 153 2.40 6.43 -7.00
C ILE A 153 2.86 5.40 -8.02
N GLU A 154 2.01 4.43 -8.31
CA GLU A 154 2.23 3.49 -9.39
C GLU A 154 1.02 3.53 -10.33
N LYS A 155 1.28 3.96 -11.58
CA LYS A 155 0.22 4.36 -12.51
C LYS A 155 -0.38 3.20 -13.30
N THR A 156 0.36 2.10 -13.46
CA THR A 156 -0.10 0.94 -14.24
C THR A 156 -1.25 0.22 -13.58
N HIS A 157 -1.23 0.13 -12.24
CA HIS A 157 -2.24 -0.57 -11.44
C HIS A 157 -3.04 0.36 -10.51
N ASP A 158 -2.98 1.69 -10.79
CA ASP A 158 -3.76 2.71 -10.08
C ASP A 158 -3.52 2.72 -8.56
N TYR A 159 -2.24 2.65 -8.14
CA TYR A 159 -1.86 2.51 -6.73
C TYR A 159 -1.32 3.81 -6.13
N ILE A 160 -1.79 4.13 -4.93
CA ILE A 160 -1.29 5.21 -4.08
C ILE A 160 -0.88 4.61 -2.72
N GLY A 161 0.40 4.70 -2.40
CA GLY A 161 0.97 4.26 -1.14
C GLY A 161 1.72 5.36 -0.41
N GLY A 162 2.26 5.04 0.76
CA GLY A 162 3.14 5.94 1.47
C GLY A 162 3.27 5.63 2.95
N GLY A 163 4.23 6.29 3.58
CA GLY A 163 4.54 6.10 4.98
C GLY A 163 5.27 7.28 5.61
N ALA A 164 5.43 7.24 6.92
CA ALA A 164 6.24 8.19 7.64
C ALA A 164 6.97 7.54 8.82
N SER A 165 8.21 7.98 9.05
CA SER A 165 9.03 7.61 10.20
C SER A 165 9.45 8.87 10.97
N GLY A 166 9.74 8.70 12.28
CA GLY A 166 10.19 9.78 13.13
C GLY A 166 9.19 10.12 14.25
N ASN A 167 9.04 11.41 14.57
CA ASN A 167 8.22 11.85 15.69
C ASN A 167 6.70 11.81 15.36
N THR A 168 5.88 11.81 16.43
CA THR A 168 4.41 11.77 16.33
C THR A 168 3.82 12.90 15.48
N LYS A 169 4.45 14.09 15.46
CA LYS A 169 3.98 15.23 14.67
C LYS A 169 4.13 14.95 13.17
N THR A 170 5.25 14.36 12.77
CA THR A 170 5.51 13.94 11.37
C THR A 170 4.52 12.89 10.92
N VAL A 171 4.32 11.83 11.71
CA VAL A 171 3.35 10.76 11.40
C VAL A 171 1.92 11.33 11.27
N ARG A 172 1.49 12.19 12.20
CA ARG A 172 0.16 12.82 12.14
C ARG A 172 0.01 13.75 10.94
N ARG A 173 1.07 14.47 10.56
CA ARG A 173 1.07 15.33 9.37
C ARG A 173 0.91 14.46 8.13
N HIS A 174 1.72 13.43 7.97
CA HIS A 174 1.63 12.50 6.83
C HIS A 174 0.25 11.85 6.74
N ASN A 175 -0.32 11.37 7.84
CA ASN A 175 -1.67 10.77 7.83
C ASN A 175 -2.76 11.75 7.35
N ARG A 176 -2.63 13.05 7.64
CA ARG A 176 -3.54 14.08 7.12
C ARG A 176 -3.32 14.32 5.64
N GLU A 177 -2.06 14.42 5.21
CA GLU A 177 -1.68 14.61 3.81
C GLU A 177 -2.09 13.40 2.96
N PHE A 178 -1.93 12.18 3.48
CA PHE A 178 -2.40 10.95 2.82
C PHE A 178 -3.91 11.01 2.51
N LYS A 179 -4.71 11.48 3.47
CA LYS A 179 -6.14 11.73 3.23
C LYS A 179 -6.40 12.85 2.24
N GLN A 180 -5.59 13.90 2.23
CA GLN A 180 -5.72 14.99 1.26
C GLN A 180 -5.43 14.50 -0.15
N VAL A 181 -4.40 13.66 -0.33
CA VAL A 181 -4.08 13.00 -1.61
C VAL A 181 -5.27 12.16 -2.08
N TYR A 182 -5.81 11.28 -1.24
CA TYR A 182 -6.96 10.44 -1.62
C TYR A 182 -8.25 11.26 -1.84
N LYS A 183 -8.42 12.38 -1.14
CA LYS A 183 -9.53 13.29 -1.40
C LYS A 183 -9.37 13.99 -2.76
N TYR A 184 -8.16 14.40 -3.11
CA TYR A 184 -7.84 15.02 -4.41
C TYR A 184 -7.94 13.99 -5.53
N TYR A 185 -7.36 12.80 -5.37
CA TYR A 185 -7.50 11.68 -6.32
C TYR A 185 -8.97 11.40 -6.65
N GLY A 186 -9.84 11.41 -5.65
CA GLY A 186 -11.29 11.36 -5.81
C GLY A 186 -11.80 10.15 -6.58
N VAL A 187 -13.02 10.26 -7.08
CA VAL A 187 -13.73 9.18 -7.78
C VAL A 187 -14.58 9.74 -8.93
N THR A 188 -14.77 8.97 -9.98
CA THR A 188 -15.71 9.27 -11.06
C THR A 188 -17.16 8.93 -10.64
N GLN A 189 -18.16 9.37 -11.42
CA GLN A 189 -19.53 8.95 -11.20
C GLN A 189 -19.69 7.43 -11.40
N GLU A 190 -18.98 6.86 -12.36
CA GLU A 190 -18.96 5.41 -12.60
C GLU A 190 -18.42 4.62 -11.42
N ASP A 191 -17.36 5.11 -10.76
CA ASP A 191 -16.80 4.52 -9.55
C ASP A 191 -17.83 4.48 -8.42
N ILE A 192 -18.60 5.57 -8.26
CA ILE A 192 -19.66 5.66 -7.25
C ILE A 192 -20.78 4.65 -7.53
N ASP A 193 -21.23 4.57 -8.77
CA ASP A 193 -22.35 3.74 -9.17
C ASP A 193 -22.02 2.24 -9.09
N LYS A 194 -20.82 1.86 -9.55
CA LYS A 194 -20.33 0.47 -9.59
C LYS A 194 -19.61 0.02 -8.32
N LYS A 195 -19.30 0.94 -7.40
CA LYS A 195 -18.49 0.64 -6.19
C LYS A 195 -17.15 -0.02 -6.55
N THR A 196 -16.43 0.58 -7.48
CA THR A 196 -15.14 0.07 -7.95
C THR A 196 -14.09 -0.02 -6.83
N GLU A 197 -12.94 -0.60 -7.11
CA GLU A 197 -11.82 -0.65 -6.17
C GLU A 197 -11.38 0.76 -5.79
N ARG A 198 -11.24 1.68 -6.76
CA ARG A 198 -10.94 3.10 -6.52
C ARG A 198 -11.91 3.74 -5.52
N PHE A 199 -13.22 3.55 -5.70
CA PHE A 199 -14.21 4.05 -4.74
C PHE A 199 -13.99 3.48 -3.34
N ASN A 200 -13.78 2.17 -3.24
CA ASN A 200 -13.59 1.49 -1.96
C ASN A 200 -12.32 1.97 -1.25
N ASP A 201 -11.24 2.22 -1.97
CA ASP A 201 -9.98 2.73 -1.43
C ASP A 201 -10.09 4.16 -0.94
N VAL A 202 -10.74 5.03 -1.72
CA VAL A 202 -11.02 6.40 -1.28
C VAL A 202 -11.87 6.40 0.00
N VAL A 203 -12.96 5.63 0.03
CA VAL A 203 -13.82 5.50 1.23
C VAL A 203 -13.04 4.97 2.42
N ARG A 204 -12.25 3.91 2.22
CA ARG A 204 -11.44 3.28 3.27
C ARG A 204 -10.44 4.27 3.86
N THR A 205 -9.70 4.96 3.01
CA THR A 205 -8.66 5.91 3.42
C THR A 205 -9.24 7.13 4.14
N LEU A 206 -10.30 7.74 3.60
CA LEU A 206 -10.95 8.88 4.25
C LEU A 206 -11.59 8.51 5.59
N ALA A 207 -12.07 7.26 5.74
CA ALA A 207 -12.66 6.77 6.98
C ALA A 207 -11.64 6.36 8.06
N MET A 208 -10.35 6.27 7.76
CA MET A 208 -9.32 5.93 8.76
C MET A 208 -9.36 6.89 9.95
N PRO A 209 -9.25 6.40 11.20
CA PRO A 209 -9.12 7.28 12.36
C PRO A 209 -7.79 8.03 12.30
N MET A 210 -7.82 9.33 12.56
CA MET A 210 -6.59 10.10 12.79
C MET A 210 -6.12 9.82 14.22
N LYS A 211 -5.03 9.10 14.37
CA LYS A 211 -4.37 8.86 15.66
C LYS A 211 -3.25 9.85 15.89
#